data_834157e6030c5c12dc938c1cf2f2a574
#
_entry.id   834157e6030c5c12dc938c1cf2f2a574
#
_cell.length_a   1.000
_cell.length_b   1.000
_cell.length_c   1.000
_cell.angle_alpha   90.00
_cell.angle_beta   90.00
_cell.angle_gamma   90.00
#
_symmetry.space_group_name_H-M   'P 1'
#
loop_
_entity.id
_entity.type
_entity.pdbx_description
1 polymer ?
#
loop_
_entity_poly.entity_id
_entity_poly.type
_entity_poly.pdbx_seq_one_letter_code
_entity_poly.pdbx_strand_id
1 'polypeptide(L)'
;MCLIHLIGGAFSHQPEDLDRSLSVKSSDLIKRAFDDIDSAKLVDHHVHIAGLGVDGTNTFVNPKMRTWRHPFHRLKLKVYMSSAGVSDEDKADPQAAARLESLVQSIKGHGKHRLLAFDKNYRRDGSVNLEKTEFYVPNEYVFELVDRYPELFIPNISVNPYRPDAVAELEKWARRGARVVKWLPNAMGIDPSNAKCDPFYDKMKEFDLILLSHGGEEKAVEAEEDQKLGNPLLLRRALDHGVKVIVAHCAGLGTNEDLDNQDRKVVDNFDLFLRLMDEKRYEGLVFGEISAMTQFNRAGKPLRTMLARADLHERLVNGSDYPLPAVNILIRTGQLVKHGYIGRSEADSLKEIYDYNPLLFDFVLKRTLRLPGTDKAFPAAVFMSNPSLSV
;
A
#
# COMPACT_ATOMS: atom_id res chain seq x y z
N MET A 1 -27.70 10.27 -5.63
CA MET A 1 -26.40 9.68 -5.23
C MET A 1 -25.66 10.70 -4.36
N CYS A 2 -25.20 10.34 -3.17
CA CYS A 2 -24.52 11.28 -2.27
C CYS A 2 -23.13 11.60 -2.83
N LEU A 3 -22.64 12.85 -2.69
CA LEU A 3 -21.30 13.28 -3.14
C LEU A 3 -20.17 12.37 -2.63
N ILE A 4 -20.35 11.84 -1.42
CA ILE A 4 -19.37 10.91 -0.81
C ILE A 4 -19.23 9.64 -1.63
N HIS A 5 -20.32 9.06 -2.12
CA HIS A 5 -20.27 7.87 -2.97
C HIS A 5 -19.66 8.16 -4.35
N LEU A 6 -19.81 9.37 -4.88
CA LEU A 6 -19.15 9.76 -6.13
C LEU A 6 -17.64 9.87 -5.99
N ILE A 7 -17.14 10.25 -4.81
CA ILE A 7 -15.70 10.35 -4.53
C ILE A 7 -15.13 9.00 -4.08
N GLY A 8 -15.80 8.32 -3.15
CA GLY A 8 -15.35 7.09 -2.49
C GLY A 8 -15.84 5.79 -3.14
N GLY A 9 -16.12 5.78 -4.45
CA GLY A 9 -16.48 4.58 -5.18
C GLY A 9 -17.89 4.07 -4.88
N ALA A 10 -18.90 4.72 -5.47
CA ALA A 10 -20.22 4.11 -5.56
C ALA A 10 -20.18 3.05 -6.65
N PHE A 11 -19.95 1.82 -6.24
CA PHE A 11 -20.01 0.68 -7.15
C PHE A 11 -21.46 0.43 -7.53
N SER A 12 -21.80 0.73 -8.78
CA SER A 12 -23.14 0.46 -9.33
C SER A 12 -23.33 -1.00 -9.72
N HIS A 13 -22.23 -1.77 -9.72
CA HIS A 13 -22.20 -3.16 -10.13
C HIS A 13 -21.58 -4.04 -9.04
N GLN A 14 -21.99 -5.31 -9.01
CA GLN A 14 -21.41 -6.29 -8.09
C GLN A 14 -20.17 -6.94 -8.72
N PRO A 15 -19.10 -7.21 -7.94
CA PRO A 15 -17.89 -7.86 -8.47
C PRO A 15 -18.18 -9.21 -9.12
N GLU A 16 -19.15 -9.96 -8.60
CA GLU A 16 -19.54 -11.29 -9.08
C GLU A 16 -20.14 -11.28 -10.50
N ASP A 17 -20.66 -10.13 -10.95
CA ASP A 17 -21.22 -9.95 -12.29
C ASP A 17 -20.17 -9.61 -13.35
N LEU A 18 -18.92 -9.38 -12.95
CA LEU A 18 -17.82 -8.94 -13.82
C LEU A 18 -17.71 -9.79 -15.09
N ASP A 19 -17.62 -11.11 -14.96
CA ASP A 19 -17.41 -12.02 -16.10
C ASP A 19 -18.59 -12.06 -17.10
N ARG A 20 -19.80 -11.74 -16.65
CA ARG A 20 -21.02 -11.83 -17.47
C ARG A 20 -21.35 -10.54 -18.19
N SER A 21 -20.84 -9.43 -17.70
CA SER A 21 -21.33 -8.10 -18.05
C SER A 21 -20.32 -7.26 -18.80
N LEU A 22 -19.01 -7.61 -18.77
CA LEU A 22 -17.97 -6.87 -19.47
C LEU A 22 -18.09 -6.97 -21.00
N SER A 23 -17.78 -5.88 -21.67
CA SER A 23 -17.57 -5.87 -23.12
C SER A 23 -16.43 -6.80 -23.53
N VAL A 24 -16.47 -7.26 -24.78
CA VAL A 24 -15.38 -8.11 -25.35
C VAL A 24 -14.03 -7.40 -25.22
N LYS A 25 -13.97 -6.08 -25.47
CA LYS A 25 -12.72 -5.31 -25.37
C LYS A 25 -12.15 -5.29 -23.97
N SER A 26 -13.00 -5.13 -22.95
CA SER A 26 -12.58 -5.14 -21.54
C SER A 26 -12.14 -6.53 -21.10
N SER A 27 -12.85 -7.57 -21.52
CA SER A 27 -12.47 -8.95 -21.30
C SER A 27 -11.12 -9.30 -21.94
N ASP A 28 -10.87 -8.82 -23.15
CA ASP A 28 -9.59 -9.03 -23.85
C ASP A 28 -8.45 -8.24 -23.19
N LEU A 29 -8.73 -7.05 -22.64
CA LEU A 29 -7.74 -6.27 -21.89
C LEU A 29 -7.33 -7.01 -20.60
N ILE A 30 -8.30 -7.58 -19.87
CA ILE A 30 -8.03 -8.41 -18.70
C ILE A 30 -7.18 -9.61 -19.09
N LYS A 31 -7.54 -10.37 -20.13
CA LYS A 31 -6.74 -11.52 -20.60
C LYS A 31 -5.30 -11.12 -20.85
N ARG A 32 -5.06 -10.04 -21.62
CA ARG A 32 -3.71 -9.54 -21.89
C ARG A 32 -2.96 -9.14 -20.63
N ALA A 33 -3.65 -8.59 -19.60
CA ALA A 33 -3.01 -8.24 -18.35
C ALA A 33 -2.53 -9.46 -17.56
N PHE A 34 -3.16 -10.62 -17.76
CA PHE A 34 -2.77 -11.88 -17.15
C PHE A 34 -1.82 -12.72 -18.03
N ASP A 35 -1.50 -12.26 -19.26
CA ASP A 35 -0.48 -12.92 -20.06
C ASP A 35 0.85 -12.97 -19.28
N ASP A 36 1.53 -14.11 -19.31
CA ASP A 36 2.78 -14.38 -18.59
C ASP A 36 2.69 -14.31 -17.05
N ILE A 37 1.48 -14.25 -16.46
CA ILE A 37 1.27 -14.32 -15.02
C ILE A 37 1.02 -15.76 -14.58
N ASP A 38 1.88 -16.26 -13.69
CA ASP A 38 1.59 -17.46 -12.91
C ASP A 38 0.73 -17.06 -11.71
N SER A 39 -0.56 -17.38 -11.78
CA SER A 39 -1.54 -17.02 -10.73
C SER A 39 -1.17 -17.57 -9.34
N ALA A 40 -0.45 -18.71 -9.27
CA ALA A 40 0.02 -19.23 -7.99
C ALA A 40 1.10 -18.38 -7.33
N LYS A 41 1.76 -17.52 -8.13
CA LYS A 41 2.80 -16.60 -7.68
C LYS A 41 2.34 -15.15 -7.63
N LEU A 42 1.15 -14.82 -8.15
CA LEU A 42 0.62 -13.47 -8.13
C LEU A 42 0.45 -12.99 -6.69
N VAL A 43 1.02 -11.81 -6.36
CA VAL A 43 0.95 -11.24 -5.02
C VAL A 43 0.70 -9.74 -5.09
N ASP A 44 -0.33 -9.29 -4.36
CA ASP A 44 -0.51 -7.90 -3.98
C ASP A 44 0.13 -7.69 -2.59
N HIS A 45 1.21 -6.91 -2.52
CA HIS A 45 1.98 -6.72 -1.30
C HIS A 45 1.39 -5.67 -0.35
N HIS A 46 0.33 -4.92 -0.76
CA HIS A 46 -0.11 -3.73 -0.04
C HIS A 46 -1.63 -3.56 -0.07
N VAL A 47 -2.32 -4.22 0.86
CA VAL A 47 -3.78 -4.17 0.98
C VAL A 47 -4.18 -3.81 2.40
N HIS A 48 -4.80 -2.64 2.57
CA HIS A 48 -5.33 -2.25 3.88
C HIS A 48 -6.72 -2.85 4.10
N ILE A 49 -6.96 -3.21 5.36
CA ILE A 49 -8.30 -3.45 5.88
C ILE A 49 -8.67 -2.29 6.82
N ALA A 50 -9.91 -1.86 6.77
CA ALA A 50 -10.41 -0.78 7.59
C ALA A 50 -11.49 -1.31 8.56
N GLY A 51 -11.65 -0.61 9.66
CA GLY A 51 -12.70 -0.90 10.64
C GLY A 51 -12.93 0.26 11.60
N LEU A 52 -14.04 0.22 12.29
CA LEU A 52 -14.45 1.22 13.29
C LEU A 52 -14.50 0.64 14.72
N GLY A 53 -13.98 -0.57 14.93
CA GLY A 53 -13.96 -1.25 16.21
C GLY A 53 -15.29 -1.90 16.58
N VAL A 54 -16.10 -2.24 15.57
CA VAL A 54 -17.36 -2.97 15.78
C VAL A 54 -17.11 -4.47 15.69
N ASP A 55 -18.04 -5.25 16.20
CA ASP A 55 -18.01 -6.71 16.13
C ASP A 55 -16.76 -7.37 16.77
N GLY A 56 -16.18 -6.72 17.79
CA GLY A 56 -15.07 -7.28 18.57
C GLY A 56 -13.69 -7.26 17.88
N THR A 57 -13.54 -6.60 16.74
CA THR A 57 -12.29 -6.54 15.97
C THR A 57 -11.16 -5.78 16.66
N ASN A 58 -11.49 -4.93 17.65
CA ASN A 58 -10.56 -4.02 18.33
C ASN A 58 -9.82 -3.05 17.38
N THR A 59 -10.31 -2.84 16.17
CA THR A 59 -9.84 -1.75 15.32
C THR A 59 -10.18 -0.40 15.97
N PHE A 60 -9.45 0.64 15.61
CA PHE A 60 -9.67 1.97 16.18
C PHE A 60 -9.58 3.04 15.11
N VAL A 61 -10.47 4.01 15.21
CA VAL A 61 -10.42 5.26 14.45
C VAL A 61 -10.50 6.41 15.43
N ASN A 62 -9.62 7.39 15.25
CA ASN A 62 -9.58 8.56 16.12
C ASN A 62 -10.97 9.23 16.22
N PRO A 63 -11.48 9.50 17.42
CA PRO A 63 -12.79 10.14 17.59
C PRO A 63 -12.94 11.47 16.83
N LYS A 64 -11.85 12.19 16.55
CA LYS A 64 -11.87 13.40 15.71
C LYS A 64 -12.48 13.12 14.33
N MET A 65 -12.23 11.94 13.76
CA MET A 65 -12.75 11.55 12.45
C MET A 65 -14.26 11.22 12.46
N ARG A 66 -14.84 10.96 13.63
CA ARG A 66 -16.26 10.60 13.77
C ARG A 66 -17.16 11.80 14.15
N THR A 67 -16.58 12.97 14.39
CA THR A 67 -17.33 14.14 14.86
C THR A 67 -17.42 15.26 13.80
N TRP A 68 -18.53 15.95 13.75
CA TRP A 68 -18.73 17.13 12.90
C TRP A 68 -17.98 18.38 13.40
N ARG A 69 -17.37 18.32 14.57
CA ARG A 69 -16.42 19.38 15.01
C ARG A 69 -15.17 19.44 14.15
N HIS A 70 -14.85 18.34 13.45
CA HIS A 70 -13.74 18.20 12.51
C HIS A 70 -14.26 17.75 11.13
N PRO A 71 -14.93 18.64 10.37
CA PRO A 71 -15.69 18.25 9.17
C PRO A 71 -14.83 17.62 8.06
N PHE A 72 -13.58 18.08 7.90
CA PHE A 72 -12.65 17.50 6.92
C PHE A 72 -12.24 16.06 7.28
N HIS A 73 -11.93 15.79 8.56
CA HIS A 73 -11.64 14.44 9.04
C HIS A 73 -12.84 13.52 8.88
N ARG A 74 -14.04 14.03 9.23
CA ARG A 74 -15.29 13.28 9.05
C ARG A 74 -15.56 12.95 7.58
N LEU A 75 -15.34 13.90 6.68
CA LEU A 75 -15.49 13.67 5.23
C LEU A 75 -14.48 12.64 4.74
N LYS A 76 -13.20 12.74 5.15
CA LYS A 76 -12.15 11.78 4.81
C LYS A 76 -12.53 10.36 5.25
N LEU A 77 -12.95 10.18 6.49
CA LEU A 77 -13.42 8.88 6.98
C LEU A 77 -14.57 8.34 6.13
N LYS A 78 -15.58 9.16 5.83
CA LYS A 78 -16.72 8.73 5.00
C LYS A 78 -16.31 8.30 3.60
N VAL A 79 -15.33 8.97 3.00
CA VAL A 79 -14.78 8.58 1.69
C VAL A 79 -14.09 7.23 1.80
N TYR A 80 -13.25 7.01 2.82
CA TYR A 80 -12.58 5.72 3.01
C TYR A 80 -13.55 4.58 3.31
N MET A 81 -14.54 4.81 4.16
CA MET A 81 -15.56 3.81 4.44
C MET A 81 -16.35 3.46 3.17
N SER A 82 -16.75 4.47 2.39
CA SER A 82 -17.44 4.26 1.11
C SER A 82 -16.57 3.44 0.12
N SER A 83 -15.28 3.79 -0.02
CA SER A 83 -14.36 3.05 -0.91
C SER A 83 -14.07 1.63 -0.42
N ALA A 84 -14.16 1.38 0.88
CA ALA A 84 -14.10 0.04 1.47
C ALA A 84 -15.46 -0.71 1.43
N GLY A 85 -16.50 -0.14 0.81
CA GLY A 85 -17.83 -0.77 0.69
C GLY A 85 -18.69 -0.69 1.94
N VAL A 86 -18.33 0.15 2.91
CA VAL A 86 -19.10 0.34 4.15
C VAL A 86 -20.25 1.29 3.92
N SER A 87 -21.47 0.82 4.15
CA SER A 87 -22.71 1.61 4.08
C SER A 87 -23.32 1.89 5.45
N ASP A 88 -22.99 1.09 6.45
CA ASP A 88 -23.49 1.15 7.82
C ASP A 88 -22.31 1.15 8.79
N GLU A 89 -22.12 2.25 9.54
CA GLU A 89 -20.99 2.40 10.48
C GLU A 89 -21.06 1.37 11.62
N ASP A 90 -22.25 0.90 12.00
CA ASP A 90 -22.43 -0.11 13.06
C ASP A 90 -22.07 -1.53 12.58
N LYS A 91 -21.82 -1.70 11.29
CA LYS A 91 -21.38 -2.94 10.63
C LYS A 91 -20.12 -2.75 9.79
N ALA A 92 -19.34 -1.71 10.10
CA ALA A 92 -18.23 -1.29 9.26
C ALA A 92 -17.20 -2.39 9.04
N ASP A 93 -16.73 -3.04 10.09
CA ASP A 93 -15.66 -4.04 10.04
C ASP A 93 -16.10 -5.28 9.22
N PRO A 94 -17.24 -5.94 9.49
CA PRO A 94 -17.68 -7.05 8.67
C PRO A 94 -18.02 -6.67 7.22
N GLN A 95 -18.56 -5.45 6.97
CA GLN A 95 -18.83 -5.00 5.61
C GLN A 95 -17.53 -4.77 4.82
N ALA A 96 -16.52 -4.15 5.44
CA ALA A 96 -15.22 -3.93 4.80
C ALA A 96 -14.53 -5.27 4.47
N ALA A 97 -14.57 -6.24 5.40
CA ALA A 97 -14.01 -7.57 5.18
C ALA A 97 -14.74 -8.33 4.05
N ALA A 98 -16.07 -8.35 4.08
CA ALA A 98 -16.89 -9.00 3.05
C ALA A 98 -16.70 -8.35 1.67
N ARG A 99 -16.57 -7.01 1.62
CA ARG A 99 -16.30 -6.31 0.36
C ARG A 99 -14.94 -6.69 -0.22
N LEU A 100 -13.91 -6.73 0.61
CA LEU A 100 -12.57 -7.11 0.16
C LEU A 100 -12.52 -8.57 -0.32
N GLU A 101 -13.15 -9.48 0.42
CA GLU A 101 -13.30 -10.89 0.02
C GLU A 101 -13.95 -11.00 -1.36
N SER A 102 -15.13 -10.39 -1.56
CA SER A 102 -15.87 -10.40 -2.83
C SER A 102 -15.04 -9.84 -3.99
N LEU A 103 -14.32 -8.73 -3.77
CA LEU A 103 -13.44 -8.16 -4.78
C LEU A 103 -12.32 -9.14 -5.20
N VAL A 104 -11.67 -9.79 -4.24
CA VAL A 104 -10.59 -10.73 -4.52
C VAL A 104 -11.14 -11.98 -5.21
N GLN A 105 -12.20 -12.59 -4.67
CA GLN A 105 -12.78 -13.83 -5.22
C GLN A 105 -13.30 -13.67 -6.65
N SER A 106 -13.77 -12.47 -7.02
CA SER A 106 -14.26 -12.21 -8.38
C SER A 106 -13.15 -12.13 -9.44
N ILE A 107 -11.88 -12.10 -9.04
CA ILE A 107 -10.73 -12.07 -9.95
C ILE A 107 -10.28 -13.50 -10.25
N LYS A 108 -10.46 -13.98 -11.47
CA LYS A 108 -9.91 -15.26 -11.90
C LYS A 108 -8.39 -15.23 -11.83
N GLY A 109 -7.81 -16.15 -11.05
CA GLY A 109 -6.37 -16.18 -10.85
C GLY A 109 -5.85 -15.05 -9.95
N HIS A 110 -6.63 -14.67 -8.94
CA HIS A 110 -6.38 -13.55 -8.02
C HIS A 110 -5.04 -13.58 -7.28
N GLY A 111 -4.38 -14.74 -7.19
CA GLY A 111 -3.17 -14.87 -6.37
C GLY A 111 -3.43 -14.65 -4.88
N LYS A 112 -2.48 -14.04 -4.20
CA LYS A 112 -2.55 -13.73 -2.76
C LYS A 112 -2.49 -12.22 -2.51
N HIS A 113 -3.19 -11.78 -1.46
CA HIS A 113 -3.25 -10.38 -1.05
C HIS A 113 -2.72 -10.25 0.38
N ARG A 114 -1.69 -9.42 0.59
CA ARG A 114 -1.09 -9.19 1.90
C ARG A 114 -1.89 -8.14 2.66
N LEU A 115 -2.64 -8.59 3.68
CA LEU A 115 -3.39 -7.71 4.56
C LEU A 115 -2.47 -7.02 5.56
N LEU A 116 -2.60 -5.72 5.67
CA LEU A 116 -1.76 -4.89 6.54
C LEU A 116 -2.46 -4.61 7.88
N ALA A 117 -1.83 -5.01 8.97
CA ALA A 117 -2.08 -4.40 10.27
C ALA A 117 -1.54 -2.97 10.30
N PHE A 118 -1.98 -2.18 11.28
CA PHE A 118 -1.56 -0.79 11.45
C PHE A 118 -1.47 -0.47 12.95
N ASP A 119 -0.24 -0.34 13.48
CA ASP A 119 -0.03 -0.08 14.91
C ASP A 119 -0.24 1.42 15.25
N LYS A 120 -0.40 1.70 16.51
CA LYS A 120 -0.64 3.04 17.06
C LYS A 120 0.61 3.92 16.95
N ASN A 121 0.40 5.23 17.07
CA ASN A 121 1.49 6.17 17.31
C ASN A 121 2.00 6.00 18.75
N TYR A 122 3.32 5.96 18.92
CA TYR A 122 3.99 5.90 20.21
C TYR A 122 4.99 7.04 20.35
N ARG A 123 5.11 7.57 21.55
CA ARG A 123 6.19 8.48 21.88
C ARG A 123 7.47 7.70 22.10
N ARG A 124 8.60 8.40 22.00
CA ARG A 124 9.93 7.79 22.20
C ARG A 124 10.14 7.20 23.61
N ASP A 125 9.34 7.57 24.58
CA ASP A 125 9.36 7.00 25.95
C ASP A 125 8.58 5.67 26.09
N GLY A 126 7.94 5.23 25.00
CA GLY A 126 7.15 4.01 24.94
C GLY A 126 5.67 4.20 25.28
N SER A 127 5.24 5.40 25.59
CA SER A 127 3.83 5.69 25.86
C SER A 127 3.01 5.81 24.57
N VAL A 128 1.79 5.25 24.57
CA VAL A 128 0.85 5.38 23.45
C VAL A 128 0.42 6.82 23.26
N ASN A 129 0.40 7.30 22.03
CA ASN A 129 -0.10 8.60 21.66
C ASN A 129 -1.42 8.49 20.89
N LEU A 130 -2.52 8.30 21.59
CA LEU A 130 -3.84 8.16 20.97
C LEU A 130 -4.31 9.45 20.27
N GLU A 131 -3.79 10.60 20.64
CA GLU A 131 -4.13 11.86 20.00
C GLU A 131 -3.65 11.91 18.54
N LYS A 132 -2.44 11.38 18.27
CA LYS A 132 -1.86 11.26 16.93
C LYS A 132 -2.18 9.93 16.25
N THR A 133 -2.80 8.97 16.93
CA THR A 133 -3.25 7.72 16.30
C THR A 133 -4.53 7.99 15.53
N GLU A 134 -4.46 8.03 14.20
CA GLU A 134 -5.66 8.21 13.36
C GLU A 134 -6.40 6.89 13.15
N PHE A 135 -5.66 5.82 12.83
CA PHE A 135 -6.17 4.46 12.64
C PHE A 135 -5.33 3.45 13.42
N TYR A 136 -5.95 2.37 13.82
CA TYR A 136 -5.29 1.18 14.35
C TYR A 136 -6.00 -0.07 13.87
N VAL A 137 -5.24 -1.01 13.33
CA VAL A 137 -5.71 -2.34 12.92
C VAL A 137 -4.82 -3.37 13.63
N PRO A 138 -5.37 -4.13 14.61
CA PRO A 138 -4.57 -5.09 15.37
C PRO A 138 -4.08 -6.25 14.51
N ASN A 139 -2.92 -6.78 14.87
CA ASN A 139 -2.37 -7.98 14.23
C ASN A 139 -3.32 -9.18 14.37
N GLU A 140 -3.99 -9.29 15.51
CA GLU A 140 -4.99 -10.31 15.79
C GLU A 140 -6.08 -10.35 14.72
N TYR A 141 -6.65 -9.18 14.38
CA TYR A 141 -7.73 -9.08 13.40
C TYR A 141 -7.26 -9.48 11.98
N VAL A 142 -6.05 -9.06 11.61
CA VAL A 142 -5.46 -9.50 10.33
C VAL A 142 -5.31 -11.01 10.27
N PHE A 143 -4.81 -11.64 11.34
CA PHE A 143 -4.67 -13.08 11.40
C PHE A 143 -6.01 -13.82 11.41
N GLU A 144 -7.04 -13.27 12.06
CA GLU A 144 -8.41 -13.83 12.02
C GLU A 144 -8.97 -13.85 10.59
N LEU A 145 -8.75 -12.80 9.82
CA LEU A 145 -9.16 -12.75 8.41
C LEU A 145 -8.35 -13.72 7.55
N VAL A 146 -7.05 -13.86 7.79
CA VAL A 146 -6.21 -14.82 7.07
C VAL A 146 -6.58 -16.25 7.42
N ASP A 147 -6.83 -16.55 8.70
CA ASP A 147 -7.27 -17.89 9.14
C ASP A 147 -8.65 -18.27 8.55
N ARG A 148 -9.52 -17.25 8.30
CA ARG A 148 -10.83 -17.43 7.66
C ARG A 148 -10.76 -17.63 6.16
N TYR A 149 -9.80 -16.96 5.49
CA TYR A 149 -9.63 -16.95 4.04
C TYR A 149 -8.18 -17.21 3.62
N PRO A 150 -7.61 -18.38 3.98
CA PRO A 150 -6.19 -18.66 3.77
C PRO A 150 -5.78 -18.76 2.29
N GLU A 151 -6.75 -19.00 1.40
CA GLU A 151 -6.52 -19.00 -0.06
C GLU A 151 -6.41 -17.59 -0.66
N LEU A 152 -6.96 -16.56 0.02
CA LEU A 152 -6.99 -15.18 -0.47
C LEU A 152 -5.89 -14.33 0.16
N PHE A 153 -5.64 -14.50 1.46
CA PHE A 153 -4.87 -13.52 2.24
C PHE A 153 -3.60 -14.09 2.86
N ILE A 154 -2.62 -13.19 3.06
CA ILE A 154 -1.38 -13.43 3.81
C ILE A 154 -1.23 -12.30 4.84
N PRO A 155 -0.81 -12.57 6.10
CA PRO A 155 -0.71 -11.53 7.11
C PRO A 155 0.57 -10.71 6.97
N ASN A 156 0.43 -9.39 7.03
CA ASN A 156 1.50 -8.46 7.33
C ASN A 156 1.20 -7.81 8.68
N ILE A 157 2.13 -7.90 9.60
CA ILE A 157 2.00 -7.32 10.94
C ILE A 157 2.42 -5.85 10.95
N SER A 158 2.01 -5.16 12.02
CA SER A 158 2.55 -3.84 12.34
C SER A 158 2.89 -3.81 13.83
N VAL A 159 4.10 -3.41 14.14
CA VAL A 159 4.59 -3.25 15.51
C VAL A 159 5.45 -2.00 15.56
N ASN A 160 5.06 -1.05 16.40
CA ASN A 160 5.85 0.16 16.61
C ASN A 160 7.08 -0.16 17.47
N PRO A 161 8.31 0.15 17.04
CA PRO A 161 9.54 -0.23 17.75
C PRO A 161 9.71 0.47 19.10
N TYR A 162 8.92 1.53 19.37
CA TYR A 162 8.97 2.23 20.66
C TYR A 162 8.07 1.61 21.74
N ARG A 163 7.25 0.63 21.41
CA ARG A 163 6.46 -0.12 22.39
C ARG A 163 7.40 -0.80 23.41
N PRO A 164 7.02 -0.84 24.69
CA PRO A 164 7.81 -1.58 25.70
C PRO A 164 7.94 -3.07 25.40
N ASP A 165 6.94 -3.66 24.73
CA ASP A 165 6.85 -5.07 24.34
C ASP A 165 7.21 -5.34 22.87
N ALA A 166 7.78 -4.35 22.14
CA ALA A 166 7.97 -4.40 20.69
C ALA A 166 8.66 -5.67 20.19
N VAL A 167 9.76 -6.07 20.84
CA VAL A 167 10.54 -7.26 20.46
C VAL A 167 9.75 -8.54 20.72
N ALA A 168 9.05 -8.62 21.86
CA ALA A 168 8.23 -9.79 22.21
C ALA A 168 7.02 -9.95 21.26
N GLU A 169 6.34 -8.83 20.93
CA GLU A 169 5.26 -8.84 19.95
C GLU A 169 5.76 -9.25 18.56
N LEU A 170 6.90 -8.73 18.12
CA LEU A 170 7.51 -9.11 16.85
C LEU A 170 7.80 -10.62 16.80
N GLU A 171 8.43 -11.18 17.84
CA GLU A 171 8.72 -12.61 17.95
C GLU A 171 7.44 -13.46 17.95
N LYS A 172 6.43 -13.06 18.73
CA LYS A 172 5.11 -13.72 18.79
C LYS A 172 4.53 -13.94 17.39
N TRP A 173 4.48 -12.89 16.61
CA TRP A 173 3.86 -12.93 15.27
C TRP A 173 4.75 -13.59 14.22
N ALA A 174 6.08 -13.41 14.31
CA ALA A 174 7.03 -14.12 13.46
C ALA A 174 6.90 -15.64 13.63
N ARG A 175 6.76 -16.14 14.87
CA ARG A 175 6.51 -17.56 15.18
C ARG A 175 5.16 -18.05 14.66
N ARG A 176 4.16 -17.17 14.57
CA ARG A 176 2.84 -17.49 13.99
C ARG A 176 2.84 -17.46 12.44
N GLY A 177 3.95 -17.09 11.80
CA GLY A 177 4.11 -17.14 10.34
C GLY A 177 4.16 -15.78 9.65
N ALA A 178 4.13 -14.66 10.39
CA ALA A 178 4.37 -13.35 9.78
C ALA A 178 5.77 -13.29 9.15
N ARG A 179 5.87 -12.62 8.01
CA ARG A 179 7.14 -12.41 7.28
C ARG A 179 7.39 -10.94 6.95
N VAL A 180 6.37 -10.10 7.02
CA VAL A 180 6.47 -8.68 6.66
C VAL A 180 5.92 -7.84 7.80
N VAL A 181 6.68 -6.80 8.17
CA VAL A 181 6.30 -5.77 9.14
C VAL A 181 5.97 -4.50 8.38
N LYS A 182 4.77 -3.95 8.54
CA LYS A 182 4.35 -2.67 7.96
C LYS A 182 4.64 -1.52 8.92
N TRP A 183 5.32 -0.50 8.41
CA TRP A 183 5.43 0.80 9.05
C TRP A 183 4.88 1.92 8.18
N LEU A 184 4.28 2.89 8.83
CA LEU A 184 3.99 4.22 8.32
C LEU A 184 4.66 5.23 9.25
N PRO A 185 5.97 5.50 9.07
CA PRO A 185 6.78 6.26 10.03
C PRO A 185 6.17 7.61 10.42
N ASN A 186 5.67 8.35 9.43
CA ASN A 186 5.03 9.65 9.62
C ASN A 186 3.84 9.58 10.62
N ALA A 187 2.90 8.66 10.41
CA ALA A 187 1.70 8.54 11.24
C ALA A 187 1.95 7.80 12.55
N MET A 188 2.90 6.86 12.57
CA MET A 188 3.22 6.05 13.75
C MET A 188 4.25 6.72 14.68
N GLY A 189 4.82 7.88 14.28
CA GLY A 189 5.85 8.60 15.04
C GLY A 189 7.19 7.90 15.10
N ILE A 190 7.47 7.01 14.12
CA ILE A 190 8.70 6.22 14.08
C ILE A 190 9.79 7.01 13.34
N ASP A 191 10.92 7.20 14.00
CA ASP A 191 12.15 7.63 13.34
C ASP A 191 12.98 6.38 13.01
N PRO A 192 13.02 5.94 11.73
CA PRO A 192 13.71 4.71 11.37
C PRO A 192 15.23 4.74 11.65
N SER A 193 15.82 5.94 11.75
CA SER A 193 17.25 6.11 12.06
C SER A 193 17.57 6.09 13.55
N ASN A 194 16.55 6.04 14.42
CA ASN A 194 16.75 6.11 15.85
C ASN A 194 17.37 4.80 16.40
N ALA A 195 18.43 4.92 17.22
CA ALA A 195 19.09 3.77 17.82
C ALA A 195 18.17 2.89 18.70
N LYS A 196 17.04 3.42 19.17
CA LYS A 196 16.04 2.61 19.87
C LYS A 196 15.40 1.51 19.00
N CYS A 197 15.50 1.64 17.67
CA CYS A 197 15.03 0.63 16.74
C CYS A 197 16.00 -0.56 16.58
N ASP A 198 17.25 -0.46 17.07
CA ASP A 198 18.26 -1.49 16.84
C ASP A 198 17.85 -2.88 17.36
N PRO A 199 17.36 -3.05 18.60
CA PRO A 199 16.94 -4.36 19.08
C PRO A 199 15.78 -4.93 18.24
N PHE A 200 14.97 -4.07 17.66
CA PHE A 200 13.87 -4.45 16.76
C PHE A 200 14.42 -4.93 15.41
N TYR A 201 15.40 -4.21 14.82
CA TYR A 201 16.04 -4.60 13.56
C TYR A 201 16.84 -5.90 13.72
N ASP A 202 17.55 -6.08 14.83
CA ASP A 202 18.27 -7.32 15.13
C ASP A 202 17.30 -8.51 15.19
N LYS A 203 16.14 -8.32 15.83
CA LYS A 203 15.11 -9.35 15.90
C LYS A 203 14.44 -9.59 14.52
N MET A 204 14.23 -8.57 13.73
CA MET A 204 13.78 -8.74 12.33
C MET A 204 14.75 -9.58 11.53
N LYS A 205 16.06 -9.32 11.68
CA LYS A 205 17.11 -10.08 11.00
C LYS A 205 17.15 -11.54 11.46
N GLU A 206 17.00 -11.78 12.76
CA GLU A 206 16.95 -13.14 13.34
C GLU A 206 15.83 -14.00 12.72
N PHE A 207 14.65 -13.41 12.50
CA PHE A 207 13.49 -14.09 11.92
C PHE A 207 13.34 -13.94 10.40
N ASP A 208 14.32 -13.36 9.69
CA ASP A 208 14.28 -13.04 8.26
C ASP A 208 13.01 -12.27 7.87
N LEU A 209 12.62 -11.29 8.71
CA LEU A 209 11.48 -10.43 8.47
C LEU A 209 11.84 -9.28 7.55
N ILE A 210 10.89 -8.90 6.72
CA ILE A 210 10.99 -7.79 5.76
C ILE A 210 10.26 -6.58 6.33
N LEU A 211 10.83 -5.40 6.18
CA LEU A 211 10.19 -4.13 6.50
C LEU A 211 9.52 -3.55 5.25
N LEU A 212 8.20 -3.49 5.22
CA LEU A 212 7.43 -2.68 4.26
C LEU A 212 7.19 -1.30 4.90
N SER A 213 7.99 -0.33 4.53
CA SER A 213 7.88 1.02 5.07
C SER A 213 7.27 2.00 4.07
N HIS A 214 6.30 2.80 4.52
CA HIS A 214 5.94 4.00 3.77
C HIS A 214 7.17 4.88 3.60
N GLY A 215 7.32 5.49 2.42
CA GLY A 215 8.36 6.47 2.11
C GLY A 215 7.75 7.68 1.43
N GLY A 216 8.30 8.86 1.74
CA GLY A 216 7.82 10.12 1.21
C GLY A 216 6.75 10.80 2.06
N GLU A 217 6.05 11.76 1.44
CA GLU A 217 4.98 12.51 2.08
C GLU A 217 3.72 11.65 2.23
N GLU A 218 3.12 11.66 3.43
CA GLU A 218 1.87 11.00 3.75
C GLU A 218 0.71 12.00 3.69
N LYS A 219 -0.35 11.65 2.93
CA LYS A 219 -1.57 12.46 2.78
C LYS A 219 -2.86 11.71 3.10
N ALA A 220 -2.79 10.38 3.11
CA ALA A 220 -3.95 9.56 3.38
C ALA A 220 -4.28 9.51 4.88
N VAL A 221 -3.24 9.57 5.74
CA VAL A 221 -3.34 9.61 7.20
C VAL A 221 -2.77 10.93 7.72
N GLU A 222 -3.29 11.44 8.84
CA GLU A 222 -2.79 12.68 9.45
C GLU A 222 -1.36 12.49 9.96
N ALA A 223 -0.41 13.26 9.41
CA ALA A 223 1.00 13.15 9.72
C ALA A 223 1.77 14.47 9.45
N GLU A 224 1.08 15.62 9.42
CA GLU A 224 1.66 16.88 8.94
C GLU A 224 2.92 17.30 9.70
N GLU A 225 2.96 17.12 11.02
CA GLU A 225 4.11 17.49 11.87
C GLU A 225 5.31 16.54 11.70
N ASP A 226 5.08 15.33 11.21
CA ASP A 226 6.05 14.23 11.20
C ASP A 226 6.44 13.79 9.76
N GLN A 227 6.18 14.63 8.74
CA GLN A 227 6.51 14.31 7.33
C GLN A 227 7.99 13.99 7.12
N LYS A 228 8.90 14.58 7.90
CA LYS A 228 10.33 14.30 7.88
C LYS A 228 10.67 12.83 8.17
N LEU A 229 9.81 12.10 8.89
CA LEU A 229 10.01 10.69 9.22
C LEU A 229 9.81 9.77 8.00
N GLY A 230 9.17 10.29 6.93
CA GLY A 230 9.06 9.62 5.64
C GLY A 230 10.29 9.74 4.74
N ASN A 231 11.38 10.38 5.21
CA ASN A 231 12.61 10.49 4.44
C ASN A 231 13.20 9.10 4.17
N PRO A 232 13.33 8.67 2.91
CA PRO A 232 13.85 7.33 2.59
C PRO A 232 15.24 7.04 3.15
N LEU A 233 16.10 8.06 3.30
CA LEU A 233 17.46 7.87 3.79
C LEU A 233 17.52 7.43 5.27
N LEU A 234 16.45 7.66 6.05
CA LEU A 234 16.35 7.17 7.43
C LEU A 234 16.30 5.63 7.49
N LEU A 235 15.89 4.97 6.41
CA LEU A 235 15.82 3.51 6.32
C LEU A 235 17.20 2.85 6.22
N ARG A 236 18.27 3.63 5.99
CA ARG A 236 19.63 3.10 5.97
C ARG A 236 19.98 2.34 7.24
N ARG A 237 19.48 2.79 8.40
CA ARG A 237 19.75 2.07 9.65
C ARG A 237 19.23 0.64 9.63
N ALA A 238 18.00 0.40 9.16
CA ALA A 238 17.46 -0.94 8.98
C ALA A 238 18.29 -1.77 7.98
N LEU A 239 18.66 -1.16 6.85
CA LEU A 239 19.49 -1.78 5.82
C LEU A 239 20.89 -2.13 6.35
N ASP A 240 21.50 -1.28 7.16
CA ASP A 240 22.82 -1.50 7.79
C ASP A 240 22.78 -2.66 8.81
N HIS A 241 21.60 -2.94 9.44
CA HIS A 241 21.34 -4.16 10.22
C HIS A 241 21.08 -5.40 9.35
N GLY A 242 21.08 -5.25 8.01
CA GLY A 242 20.83 -6.35 7.07
C GLY A 242 19.35 -6.72 6.94
N VAL A 243 18.43 -5.86 7.38
CA VAL A 243 16.98 -6.03 7.17
C VAL A 243 16.65 -5.69 5.72
N LYS A 244 15.90 -6.56 5.03
CA LYS A 244 15.34 -6.25 3.72
C LYS A 244 14.22 -5.22 3.87
N VAL A 245 14.24 -4.18 3.05
CA VAL A 245 13.28 -3.07 3.10
C VAL A 245 12.57 -2.90 1.77
N ILE A 246 11.26 -2.91 1.79
CA ILE A 246 10.41 -2.51 0.67
C ILE A 246 9.93 -1.08 0.95
N VAL A 247 10.28 -0.14 0.07
CA VAL A 247 9.82 1.24 0.18
C VAL A 247 8.52 1.40 -0.59
N ALA A 248 7.42 1.58 0.12
CA ALA A 248 6.10 1.75 -0.47
C ALA A 248 6.04 2.98 -1.38
N HIS A 249 5.30 2.86 -2.50
CA HIS A 249 5.10 3.92 -3.49
C HIS A 249 6.39 4.47 -4.09
N CYS A 250 7.53 3.74 -3.94
CA CYS A 250 8.87 4.22 -4.31
C CYS A 250 9.16 5.63 -3.75
N ALA A 251 8.59 5.98 -2.59
CA ALA A 251 8.62 7.32 -2.00
C ALA A 251 8.25 8.45 -2.99
N GLY A 252 7.31 8.19 -3.91
CA GLY A 252 7.00 9.01 -5.08
C GLY A 252 6.29 10.34 -4.81
N LEU A 253 6.23 10.84 -3.56
CA LEU A 253 5.54 12.08 -3.20
C LEU A 253 6.32 12.91 -2.19
N GLY A 254 6.27 14.24 -2.38
CA GLY A 254 6.81 15.23 -1.46
C GLY A 254 8.33 15.32 -1.48
N THR A 255 8.85 16.08 -0.54
CA THR A 255 10.27 16.42 -0.44
C THR A 255 10.76 16.24 0.98
N ASN A 256 12.06 15.98 1.13
CA ASN A 256 12.75 15.96 2.43
C ASN A 256 14.18 16.49 2.30
N GLU A 257 14.84 16.70 3.44
CA GLU A 257 16.23 17.08 3.49
C GLU A 257 17.13 15.97 2.93
N ASP A 258 18.08 16.34 2.11
CA ASP A 258 19.17 15.47 1.69
C ASP A 258 20.16 15.28 2.86
N LEU A 259 20.10 14.11 3.51
CA LEU A 259 20.92 13.81 4.67
C LEU A 259 22.40 13.60 4.36
N ASP A 260 22.75 13.40 3.08
CA ASP A 260 24.13 13.24 2.63
C ASP A 260 24.79 14.59 2.30
N ASN A 261 24.00 15.64 2.20
CA ASN A 261 24.48 16.98 1.88
C ASN A 261 24.62 17.82 3.16
N GLN A 262 25.75 18.46 3.37
CA GLN A 262 25.98 19.34 4.52
C GLN A 262 24.97 20.49 4.58
N ASP A 263 24.58 21.02 3.41
CA ASP A 263 23.60 22.11 3.30
C ASP A 263 22.16 21.66 3.55
N ARG A 264 21.92 20.36 3.75
CA ARG A 264 20.58 19.80 3.99
C ARG A 264 19.53 20.30 2.99
N LYS A 265 19.90 20.40 1.71
CA LYS A 265 18.97 20.85 0.66
C LYS A 265 17.75 19.95 0.61
N VAL A 266 16.60 20.59 0.45
CA VAL A 266 15.33 19.88 0.26
C VAL A 266 15.26 19.38 -1.18
N VAL A 267 15.03 18.08 -1.34
CA VAL A 267 14.94 17.39 -2.64
C VAL A 267 13.75 16.44 -2.67
N ASP A 268 13.35 15.98 -3.86
CA ASP A 268 12.28 15.02 -4.00
C ASP A 268 12.57 13.71 -3.24
N ASN A 269 11.62 13.22 -2.48
CA ASN A 269 11.74 11.93 -1.80
C ASN A 269 12.02 10.78 -2.77
N PHE A 270 11.45 10.85 -3.97
CA PHE A 270 11.71 9.89 -5.03
C PHE A 270 13.20 9.85 -5.45
N ASP A 271 13.88 10.99 -5.49
CA ASP A 271 15.32 11.04 -5.80
C ASP A 271 16.15 10.42 -4.66
N LEU A 272 15.74 10.64 -3.39
CA LEU A 272 16.37 10.01 -2.23
C LEU A 272 16.16 8.48 -2.25
N PHE A 273 14.98 8.02 -2.64
CA PHE A 273 14.70 6.59 -2.83
C PHE A 273 15.55 5.99 -3.95
N LEU A 274 15.65 6.65 -5.12
CA LEU A 274 16.52 6.17 -6.21
C LEU A 274 17.99 6.06 -5.76
N ARG A 275 18.45 7.01 -4.94
CA ARG A 275 19.80 6.94 -4.37
C ARG A 275 20.01 5.67 -3.54
N LEU A 276 19.03 5.30 -2.67
CA LEU A 276 19.09 4.03 -1.94
C LEU A 276 19.13 2.82 -2.88
N MET A 277 18.31 2.84 -3.94
CA MET A 277 18.29 1.76 -4.93
C MET A 277 19.61 1.64 -5.69
N ASP A 278 20.34 2.75 -5.90
CA ASP A 278 21.60 2.78 -6.63
C ASP A 278 22.83 2.54 -5.72
N GLU A 279 22.67 2.52 -4.37
CA GLU A 279 23.75 2.18 -3.44
C GLU A 279 24.09 0.69 -3.51
N LYS A 280 25.23 0.32 -4.05
CA LYS A 280 25.68 -1.08 -4.21
C LYS A 280 25.66 -1.89 -2.91
N ARG A 281 25.95 -1.25 -1.75
CA ARG A 281 25.96 -1.92 -0.44
C ARG A 281 24.56 -2.40 -0.03
N TYR A 282 23.50 -1.87 -0.62
CA TYR A 282 22.12 -2.25 -0.36
C TYR A 282 21.47 -3.05 -1.51
N GLU A 283 22.27 -3.45 -2.49
CA GLU A 283 21.82 -4.36 -3.53
C GLU A 283 21.33 -5.68 -2.90
N GLY A 284 20.10 -6.11 -3.25
CA GLY A 284 19.44 -7.26 -2.63
C GLY A 284 18.80 -7.01 -1.25
N LEU A 285 18.95 -5.81 -0.67
CA LEU A 285 18.29 -5.43 0.59
C LEU A 285 17.19 -4.39 0.40
N VAL A 286 17.31 -3.47 -0.57
CA VAL A 286 16.31 -2.44 -0.81
C VAL A 286 15.49 -2.74 -2.06
N PHE A 287 14.16 -2.63 -1.92
CA PHE A 287 13.15 -2.87 -2.94
C PHE A 287 12.19 -1.69 -3.02
N GLY A 288 11.57 -1.49 -4.17
CA GLY A 288 10.50 -0.53 -4.37
C GLY A 288 9.15 -1.23 -4.53
N GLU A 289 8.08 -0.59 -4.09
CA GLU A 289 6.73 -1.08 -4.30
C GLU A 289 5.95 -0.06 -5.12
N ILE A 290 5.23 -0.52 -6.17
CA ILE A 290 4.64 0.33 -7.20
C ILE A 290 3.18 0.72 -6.96
N SER A 291 2.63 0.52 -5.76
CA SER A 291 1.29 1.02 -5.45
C SER A 291 1.22 2.55 -5.57
N ALA A 292 0.04 3.06 -5.73
CA ALA A 292 -0.24 4.49 -5.84
C ALA A 292 0.54 5.28 -6.93
N MET A 293 1.46 4.67 -7.69
CA MET A 293 2.23 5.36 -8.73
C MET A 293 1.38 5.84 -9.91
N THR A 294 0.18 5.28 -10.07
CA THR A 294 -0.83 5.67 -11.07
C THR A 294 -1.71 6.84 -10.63
N GLN A 295 -1.62 7.25 -9.36
CA GLN A 295 -2.37 8.39 -8.84
C GLN A 295 -1.92 9.70 -9.51
N PHE A 296 -2.85 10.64 -9.66
CA PHE A 296 -2.63 11.87 -10.41
C PHE A 296 -1.44 12.71 -9.94
N ASN A 297 -1.08 12.60 -8.66
CA ASN A 297 0.04 13.32 -8.04
C ASN A 297 1.39 12.56 -8.09
N ARG A 298 1.39 11.28 -8.50
CA ARG A 298 2.59 10.42 -8.64
C ARG A 298 2.86 9.96 -10.08
N ALA A 299 1.86 10.05 -10.98
CA ALA A 299 1.95 9.60 -12.39
C ALA A 299 2.85 10.49 -13.27
N GLY A 300 3.75 11.27 -12.68
CA GLY A 300 4.73 12.13 -13.35
C GLY A 300 6.12 11.49 -13.45
N LYS A 301 7.12 12.18 -12.89
CA LYS A 301 8.53 11.73 -12.85
C LYS A 301 8.69 10.34 -12.23
N PRO A 302 8.07 10.01 -11.07
CA PRO A 302 8.24 8.69 -10.47
C PRO A 302 7.82 7.55 -11.39
N LEU A 303 6.59 7.56 -11.91
CA LEU A 303 6.09 6.50 -12.80
C LEU A 303 6.94 6.38 -14.07
N ARG A 304 7.27 7.53 -14.71
CA ARG A 304 8.10 7.54 -15.93
C ARG A 304 9.46 6.92 -15.69
N THR A 305 10.11 7.28 -14.59
CA THR A 305 11.45 6.78 -14.25
C THR A 305 11.41 5.29 -13.95
N MET A 306 10.44 4.80 -13.17
CA MET A 306 10.36 3.38 -12.84
C MET A 306 10.07 2.52 -14.08
N LEU A 307 9.25 2.99 -15.03
CA LEU A 307 9.06 2.31 -16.31
C LEU A 307 10.33 2.31 -17.17
N ALA A 308 11.17 3.34 -17.07
CA ALA A 308 12.39 3.47 -17.86
C ALA A 308 13.56 2.64 -17.28
N ARG A 309 13.65 2.51 -15.94
CA ARG A 309 14.73 1.85 -15.19
C ARG A 309 14.50 0.33 -15.13
N ALA A 310 14.58 -0.33 -16.31
CA ALA A 310 14.42 -1.78 -16.41
C ALA A 310 15.42 -2.57 -15.54
N ASP A 311 16.59 -2.00 -15.26
CA ASP A 311 17.62 -2.53 -14.36
C ASP A 311 17.14 -2.67 -12.91
N LEU A 312 16.10 -1.92 -12.50
CA LEU A 312 15.52 -2.00 -11.16
C LEU A 312 14.32 -2.94 -11.07
N HIS A 313 13.77 -3.42 -12.19
CA HIS A 313 12.50 -4.17 -12.18
C HIS A 313 12.56 -5.45 -11.34
N GLU A 314 13.69 -6.13 -11.23
CA GLU A 314 13.87 -7.31 -10.37
C GLU A 314 13.78 -6.97 -8.87
N ARG A 315 13.90 -5.70 -8.51
CA ARG A 315 13.77 -5.19 -7.15
C ARG A 315 12.49 -4.38 -6.95
N LEU A 316 11.48 -4.59 -7.82
CA LEU A 316 10.15 -4.01 -7.66
C LEU A 316 9.14 -5.10 -7.30
N VAL A 317 8.13 -4.71 -6.53
CA VAL A 317 6.96 -5.53 -6.23
C VAL A 317 5.69 -4.73 -6.45
N ASN A 318 4.59 -5.43 -6.77
CA ASN A 318 3.28 -4.82 -6.91
C ASN A 318 2.56 -4.72 -5.55
N GLY A 319 1.79 -3.65 -5.37
CA GLY A 319 0.82 -3.46 -4.32
C GLY A 319 -0.31 -2.58 -4.84
N SER A 320 -1.54 -2.75 -4.39
CA SER A 320 -2.68 -1.92 -4.79
C SER A 320 -2.81 -0.66 -3.93
N ASP A 321 -2.45 -0.75 -2.65
CA ASP A 321 -2.78 0.25 -1.64
C ASP A 321 -4.31 0.41 -1.47
N TYR A 322 -5.04 -0.72 -1.62
CA TYR A 322 -6.49 -0.73 -1.36
C TYR A 322 -6.79 -0.20 0.05
N PRO A 323 -7.83 0.64 0.27
CA PRO A 323 -8.92 0.97 -0.65
C PRO A 323 -8.68 2.18 -1.57
N LEU A 324 -7.47 2.75 -1.63
CA LEU A 324 -7.22 3.97 -2.41
C LEU A 324 -7.55 3.83 -3.92
N PRO A 325 -7.34 2.70 -4.61
CA PRO A 325 -7.82 2.53 -5.98
C PRO A 325 -9.32 2.73 -6.16
N ALA A 326 -10.11 2.48 -5.10
CA ALA A 326 -11.55 2.70 -5.10
C ALA A 326 -11.97 4.16 -4.86
N VAL A 327 -11.02 5.08 -4.63
CA VAL A 327 -11.29 6.51 -4.53
C VAL A 327 -11.21 7.15 -5.91
N ASN A 328 -12.37 7.47 -6.49
CA ASN A 328 -12.55 7.86 -7.90
C ASN A 328 -11.67 9.01 -8.39
N ILE A 329 -11.26 9.91 -7.50
CA ILE A 329 -10.51 11.12 -7.89
C ILE A 329 -8.98 10.89 -7.95
N LEU A 330 -8.49 9.77 -7.42
CA LEU A 330 -7.06 9.54 -7.26
C LEU A 330 -6.40 9.06 -8.57
N ILE A 331 -7.03 8.13 -9.28
CA ILE A 331 -6.49 7.59 -10.54
C ILE A 331 -7.29 8.16 -11.71
N ARG A 332 -6.64 8.99 -12.51
CA ARG A 332 -7.27 9.73 -13.63
C ARG A 332 -6.81 9.14 -14.95
N THR A 333 -7.53 8.14 -15.48
CA THR A 333 -7.18 7.47 -16.73
C THR A 333 -7.06 8.47 -17.92
N GLY A 334 -7.88 9.51 -17.96
CA GLY A 334 -7.78 10.57 -18.96
C GLY A 334 -6.45 11.33 -18.94
N GLN A 335 -5.85 11.52 -17.74
CA GLN A 335 -4.53 12.11 -17.61
C GLN A 335 -3.44 11.14 -18.10
N LEU A 336 -3.57 9.85 -17.80
CA LEU A 336 -2.65 8.83 -18.30
C LEU A 336 -2.68 8.73 -19.83
N VAL A 337 -3.85 8.84 -20.45
CA VAL A 337 -3.99 8.95 -21.92
C VAL A 337 -3.29 10.21 -22.44
N LYS A 338 -3.53 11.38 -21.83
CA LYS A 338 -2.91 12.65 -22.23
C LYS A 338 -1.38 12.57 -22.18
N HIS A 339 -0.83 11.86 -21.23
CA HIS A 339 0.63 11.67 -21.08
C HIS A 339 1.17 10.49 -21.88
N GLY A 340 0.33 9.73 -22.59
CA GLY A 340 0.74 8.64 -23.47
C GLY A 340 1.12 7.34 -22.77
N TYR A 341 0.70 7.13 -21.50
CA TYR A 341 0.93 5.87 -20.78
C TYR A 341 -0.01 4.76 -21.21
N ILE A 342 -1.24 5.10 -21.64
CA ILE A 342 -2.27 4.17 -22.12
C ILE A 342 -3.01 4.80 -23.30
N GLY A 343 -3.67 3.97 -24.13
CA GLY A 343 -4.53 4.39 -25.22
C GLY A 343 -5.94 4.78 -24.75
N ARG A 344 -6.68 5.51 -25.59
CA ARG A 344 -8.08 5.90 -25.33
C ARG A 344 -8.98 4.67 -25.13
N SER A 345 -8.89 3.69 -26.02
CA SER A 345 -9.70 2.45 -25.92
C SER A 345 -9.40 1.66 -24.67
N GLU A 346 -8.14 1.66 -24.20
CA GLU A 346 -7.74 1.04 -22.96
C GLU A 346 -8.34 1.78 -21.74
N ALA A 347 -8.35 3.11 -21.78
CA ALA A 347 -8.96 3.92 -20.72
C ALA A 347 -10.48 3.67 -20.59
N ASP A 348 -11.18 3.48 -21.72
CA ASP A 348 -12.62 3.16 -21.73
C ASP A 348 -12.87 1.76 -21.13
N SER A 349 -12.06 0.75 -21.50
CA SER A 349 -12.13 -0.59 -20.92
C SER A 349 -11.77 -0.61 -19.43
N LEU A 350 -10.75 0.14 -19.02
CA LEU A 350 -10.36 0.28 -17.61
C LEU A 350 -11.46 0.88 -16.76
N LYS A 351 -12.21 1.87 -17.30
CA LYS A 351 -13.35 2.44 -16.60
C LYS A 351 -14.46 1.42 -16.39
N GLU A 352 -14.76 0.62 -17.40
CA GLU A 352 -15.74 -0.47 -17.30
C GLU A 352 -15.33 -1.50 -16.24
N ILE A 353 -14.05 -1.91 -16.21
CA ILE A 353 -13.52 -2.83 -15.18
C ILE A 353 -13.63 -2.22 -13.79
N TYR A 354 -13.31 -0.92 -13.65
CA TYR A 354 -13.38 -0.19 -12.39
C TYR A 354 -14.79 -0.23 -11.78
N ASP A 355 -15.83 -0.09 -12.59
CA ASP A 355 -17.23 -0.06 -12.14
C ASP A 355 -17.65 -1.36 -11.43
N TYR A 356 -16.94 -2.48 -11.66
CA TYR A 356 -17.12 -3.78 -10.98
C TYR A 356 -16.08 -4.02 -9.89
N ASN A 357 -14.79 -3.78 -10.20
CA ASN A 357 -13.71 -4.20 -9.31
C ASN A 357 -12.48 -3.26 -9.38
N PRO A 358 -12.29 -2.39 -8.37
CA PRO A 358 -11.15 -1.46 -8.33
C PRO A 358 -9.80 -2.15 -8.08
N LEU A 359 -9.76 -3.36 -7.48
CA LEU A 359 -8.50 -4.12 -7.35
C LEU A 359 -8.05 -4.66 -8.70
N LEU A 360 -8.99 -5.26 -9.45
CA LEU A 360 -8.70 -5.72 -10.80
C LEU A 360 -8.35 -4.56 -11.73
N PHE A 361 -9.05 -3.43 -11.59
CA PHE A 361 -8.72 -2.22 -12.33
C PHE A 361 -7.28 -1.77 -12.09
N ASP A 362 -6.82 -1.70 -10.83
CA ASP A 362 -5.46 -1.27 -10.51
C ASP A 362 -4.41 -2.22 -11.12
N PHE A 363 -4.63 -3.54 -11.00
CA PHE A 363 -3.76 -4.54 -11.60
C PHE A 363 -3.72 -4.41 -13.14
N VAL A 364 -4.88 -4.40 -13.80
CA VAL A 364 -4.97 -4.30 -15.27
C VAL A 364 -4.36 -2.99 -15.77
N LEU A 365 -4.63 -1.88 -15.07
CA LEU A 365 -4.03 -0.58 -15.39
C LEU A 365 -2.49 -0.68 -15.37
N LYS A 366 -1.89 -1.17 -14.30
CA LYS A 366 -0.43 -1.26 -14.17
C LYS A 366 0.20 -2.18 -15.21
N ARG A 367 -0.48 -3.28 -15.57
CA ARG A 367 -0.07 -4.18 -16.66
C ARG A 367 -0.19 -3.55 -18.05
N THR A 368 -1.09 -2.57 -18.20
CA THR A 368 -1.33 -1.87 -19.47
C THR A 368 -0.38 -0.69 -19.69
N LEU A 369 0.20 -0.11 -18.61
CA LEU A 369 1.09 1.05 -18.71
C LEU A 369 2.28 0.79 -19.65
N ARG A 370 2.60 1.82 -20.44
CA ARG A 370 3.82 1.87 -21.27
C ARG A 370 4.57 3.18 -21.00
N LEU A 371 5.89 3.12 -21.08
CA LEU A 371 6.69 4.35 -21.10
C LEU A 371 6.35 5.11 -22.39
N PRO A 372 5.92 6.37 -22.31
CA PRO A 372 5.47 7.14 -23.47
C PRO A 372 6.44 7.11 -24.65
N GLY A 373 5.94 6.77 -25.84
CA GLY A 373 6.75 6.64 -27.06
C GLY A 373 7.57 5.34 -27.18
N THR A 374 7.33 4.36 -26.30
CA THR A 374 8.02 3.06 -26.34
C THR A 374 7.07 1.92 -25.95
N ASP A 375 7.53 0.66 -26.10
CA ASP A 375 6.82 -0.53 -25.61
C ASP A 375 7.28 -0.99 -24.22
N LYS A 376 8.12 -0.19 -23.53
CA LYS A 376 8.61 -0.55 -22.19
C LYS A 376 7.47 -0.51 -21.19
N ALA A 377 7.32 -1.58 -20.43
CA ALA A 377 6.29 -1.80 -19.41
C ALA A 377 6.90 -2.45 -18.17
N PHE A 378 6.14 -2.53 -17.10
CA PHE A 378 6.50 -3.41 -15.99
C PHE A 378 6.38 -4.88 -16.41
N PRO A 379 7.44 -5.71 -16.27
CA PRO A 379 7.38 -7.13 -16.58
C PRO A 379 6.48 -7.89 -15.60
N ALA A 380 5.99 -9.07 -15.99
CA ALA A 380 5.16 -9.92 -15.15
C ALA A 380 5.78 -10.22 -13.78
N ALA A 381 7.11 -10.35 -13.72
CA ALA A 381 7.85 -10.62 -12.48
C ALA A 381 7.57 -9.61 -11.35
N VAL A 382 7.30 -8.34 -11.67
CA VAL A 382 6.95 -7.30 -10.66
C VAL A 382 5.66 -7.63 -9.92
N PHE A 383 4.76 -8.39 -10.54
CA PHE A 383 3.44 -8.74 -9.99
C PHE A 383 3.42 -10.10 -9.28
N MET A 384 4.47 -10.86 -9.41
CA MET A 384 4.61 -12.20 -8.82
C MET A 384 5.49 -12.16 -7.57
N SER A 385 5.42 -13.22 -6.77
CA SER A 385 6.31 -13.39 -5.61
C SER A 385 7.77 -13.24 -6.02
N ASN A 386 8.48 -12.36 -5.35
CA ASN A 386 9.88 -12.07 -5.64
C ASN A 386 10.78 -13.09 -4.92
N PRO A 387 11.59 -13.87 -5.64
CA PRO A 387 12.45 -14.90 -5.03
C PRO A 387 13.44 -14.32 -4.00
N SER A 388 13.87 -13.08 -4.19
CA SER A 388 14.80 -12.42 -3.26
C SER A 388 14.17 -12.04 -1.93
N LEU A 389 12.83 -12.02 -1.85
CA LEU A 389 12.11 -11.69 -0.61
C LEU A 389 11.72 -12.93 0.20
N SER A 390 11.78 -14.15 -0.37
CA SER A 390 11.51 -15.43 0.30
C SER A 390 10.19 -15.48 1.10
N VAL A 391 9.12 -14.88 0.58
CA VAL A 391 7.83 -14.68 1.28
C VAL A 391 6.65 -15.17 0.45
#